data_0aec9e2912a28415ccdc692795268650
#
_entry.id   0aec9e2912a28415ccdc692795268650
#
_cell.length_a   1.000
_cell.length_b   1.000
_cell.length_c   1.000
_cell.angle_alpha   90.00
_cell.angle_beta   90.00
_cell.angle_gamma   90.00
#
_symmetry.space_group_name_H-M   'P 1'
#
loop_
_entity.id
_entity.type
_entity.pdbx_description
1 polymer ?
#
loop_
_entity_poly.entity_id
_entity_poly.type
_entity_poly.pdbx_seq_one_letter_code
_entity_poly.pdbx_strand_id
1 'polypeptide(L)'
;THYVRAIDTRGRELSKEPFSFSNSKEGFESARRWMLELAAINNKDQIVMGLEPTGHYWFCIACWMISHGISVVQVNPYAVKQTKEIEDNSQRKDDRKDPKPIANLVKDGNFGIPYIPEGLYAEIRGLSSLRDQLMEGRIQAVNRLHKQLKVYFPEYKDAFGKMDGAFTLEVLMNAPFPADIIRLGTEGIKELWHKAKLRGAGYRNAERIVSYAENSVGLKDGYKAAK
;
A
#
# COMPACT_ATOMS: atom_id res chain seq x y z
N THR A 1 12.05 -10.61 -10.69
CA THR A 1 12.00 -11.57 -11.79
C THR A 1 10.57 -11.72 -12.28
N HIS A 2 10.36 -11.73 -13.60
CA HIS A 2 9.09 -12.01 -14.25
C HIS A 2 9.14 -13.40 -14.88
N TYR A 3 7.96 -14.01 -15.01
CA TYR A 3 7.79 -15.28 -15.70
C TYR A 3 6.73 -15.13 -16.80
N VAL A 4 6.94 -15.73 -17.95
CA VAL A 4 6.03 -15.69 -19.09
C VAL A 4 5.90 -17.07 -19.73
N ARG A 5 4.71 -17.41 -20.19
CA ARG A 5 4.41 -18.58 -21.04
C ARG A 5 3.76 -18.13 -22.34
N ALA A 6 3.99 -18.88 -23.40
CA ALA A 6 3.35 -18.62 -24.69
C ALA A 6 2.41 -19.76 -25.04
N ILE A 7 1.19 -19.38 -25.45
CA ILE A 7 0.19 -20.29 -26.02
C ILE A 7 -0.31 -19.72 -27.35
N ASP A 8 -0.83 -20.57 -28.21
CA ASP A 8 -1.54 -20.13 -29.42
C ASP A 8 -3.05 -19.92 -29.17
N THR A 9 -3.74 -19.41 -30.16
CA THR A 9 -5.19 -19.16 -30.11
C THR A 9 -6.04 -20.43 -29.86
N ARG A 10 -5.46 -21.61 -30.03
CA ARG A 10 -6.11 -22.90 -29.74
C ARG A 10 -5.75 -23.43 -28.33
N GLY A 11 -4.94 -22.71 -27.58
CA GLY A 11 -4.49 -23.11 -26.23
C GLY A 11 -3.31 -24.08 -26.24
N ARG A 12 -2.66 -24.32 -27.41
CA ARG A 12 -1.45 -25.13 -27.45
C ARG A 12 -0.30 -24.37 -26.86
N GLU A 13 0.41 -24.96 -25.91
CA GLU A 13 1.61 -24.39 -25.32
C GLU A 13 2.74 -24.37 -26.35
N LEU A 14 3.29 -23.17 -26.61
CA LEU A 14 4.42 -22.95 -27.53
C LEU A 14 5.76 -23.00 -26.80
N SER A 15 5.74 -22.90 -25.47
CA SER A 15 6.92 -23.06 -24.62
C SER A 15 6.68 -24.16 -23.59
N LYS A 16 7.62 -25.11 -23.46
CA LYS A 16 7.54 -26.21 -22.47
C LYS A 16 7.69 -25.69 -21.05
N GLU A 17 8.59 -24.74 -20.86
CA GLU A 17 8.90 -24.13 -19.57
C GLU A 17 8.60 -22.62 -19.60
N PRO A 18 8.28 -22.03 -18.43
CA PRO A 18 8.16 -20.58 -18.33
C PRO A 18 9.50 -19.92 -18.63
N PHE A 19 9.50 -18.92 -19.48
CA PHE A 19 10.67 -18.05 -19.68
C PHE A 19 10.75 -17.04 -18.55
N SER A 20 11.92 -16.89 -17.92
CA SER A 20 12.14 -15.92 -16.84
C SER A 20 13.07 -14.80 -17.27
N PHE A 21 12.77 -13.57 -16.81
CA PHE A 21 13.58 -12.40 -17.11
C PHE A 21 13.54 -11.37 -15.96
N SER A 22 14.55 -10.51 -15.92
CA SER A 22 14.68 -9.45 -14.93
C SER A 22 13.82 -8.23 -15.28
N ASN A 23 13.45 -7.44 -14.27
CA ASN A 23 12.81 -6.13 -14.46
C ASN A 23 13.88 -5.07 -14.80
N SER A 24 14.52 -5.24 -15.95
CA SER A 24 15.55 -4.37 -16.49
C SER A 24 15.41 -4.26 -18.01
N LYS A 25 16.09 -3.30 -18.63
CA LYS A 25 16.09 -3.12 -20.08
C LYS A 25 16.54 -4.39 -20.82
N GLU A 26 17.63 -5.00 -20.38
CA GLU A 26 18.16 -6.23 -20.95
C GLU A 26 17.17 -7.40 -20.78
N GLY A 27 16.49 -7.47 -19.62
CA GLY A 27 15.45 -8.45 -19.37
C GLY A 27 14.26 -8.29 -20.31
N PHE A 28 13.81 -7.06 -20.53
CA PHE A 28 12.70 -6.77 -21.46
C PHE A 28 13.08 -7.03 -22.91
N GLU A 29 14.28 -6.69 -23.33
CA GLU A 29 14.81 -7.00 -24.65
C GLU A 29 14.89 -8.52 -24.89
N SER A 30 15.35 -9.27 -23.87
CA SER A 30 15.43 -10.74 -23.96
C SER A 30 14.04 -11.37 -24.06
N ALA A 31 13.08 -10.89 -23.28
CA ALA A 31 11.69 -11.37 -23.34
C ALA A 31 11.04 -11.06 -24.70
N ARG A 32 11.23 -9.84 -25.21
CA ARG A 32 10.73 -9.46 -26.53
C ARG A 32 11.33 -10.33 -27.63
N ARG A 33 12.62 -10.55 -27.61
CA ARG A 33 13.31 -11.43 -28.58
C ARG A 33 12.75 -12.83 -28.54
N TRP A 34 12.62 -13.41 -27.36
CA TRP A 34 12.04 -14.73 -27.16
C TRP A 34 10.60 -14.83 -27.71
N MET A 35 9.76 -13.81 -27.48
CA MET A 35 8.40 -13.76 -28.02
C MET A 35 8.39 -13.72 -29.54
N LEU A 36 9.25 -12.91 -30.16
CA LEU A 36 9.37 -12.78 -31.62
C LEU A 36 9.88 -14.09 -32.28
N GLU A 37 10.88 -14.72 -31.67
CA GLU A 37 11.41 -16.01 -32.14
C GLU A 37 10.33 -17.10 -32.09
N LEU A 38 9.58 -17.20 -30.99
CA LEU A 38 8.47 -18.16 -30.89
C LEU A 38 7.37 -17.88 -31.91
N ALA A 39 7.02 -16.62 -32.14
CA ALA A 39 6.04 -16.25 -33.14
C ALA A 39 6.51 -16.66 -34.55
N ALA A 40 7.75 -16.38 -34.90
CA ALA A 40 8.33 -16.75 -36.19
C ALA A 40 8.36 -18.27 -36.40
N ILE A 41 8.83 -19.05 -35.42
CA ILE A 41 8.88 -20.53 -35.51
C ILE A 41 7.46 -21.15 -35.69
N ASN A 42 6.45 -20.51 -35.08
CA ASN A 42 5.06 -21.04 -35.15
C ASN A 42 4.20 -20.35 -36.20
N ASN A 43 4.79 -19.57 -37.10
CA ASN A 43 4.08 -18.83 -38.15
C ASN A 43 2.96 -17.95 -37.60
N LYS A 44 3.27 -17.13 -36.54
CA LYS A 44 2.36 -16.17 -35.95
C LYS A 44 2.81 -14.76 -36.30
N ASP A 45 1.88 -13.93 -36.68
CA ASP A 45 2.08 -12.54 -37.12
C ASP A 45 1.72 -11.54 -36.01
N GLN A 46 0.99 -11.98 -35.01
CA GLN A 46 0.57 -11.12 -33.89
C GLN A 46 0.96 -11.71 -32.53
N ILE A 47 1.39 -10.83 -31.64
CA ILE A 47 1.72 -11.16 -30.25
C ILE A 47 0.88 -10.28 -29.34
N VAL A 48 0.19 -10.90 -28.39
CA VAL A 48 -0.53 -10.21 -27.32
C VAL A 48 0.07 -10.66 -25.99
N MET A 49 0.59 -9.72 -25.23
CA MET A 49 1.13 -9.97 -23.89
C MET A 49 0.07 -9.70 -22.85
N GLY A 50 -0.37 -10.75 -22.14
CA GLY A 50 -1.24 -10.61 -20.98
C GLY A 50 -0.44 -10.40 -19.70
N LEU A 51 -0.94 -9.55 -18.81
CA LEU A 51 -0.37 -9.35 -17.48
C LEU A 51 -1.46 -9.18 -16.41
N GLU A 52 -1.11 -9.53 -15.19
CA GLU A 52 -1.93 -9.27 -14.01
C GLU A 52 -1.49 -7.95 -13.39
N PRO A 53 -2.37 -6.93 -13.27
CA PRO A 53 -2.01 -5.60 -12.77
C PRO A 53 -1.94 -5.56 -11.24
N THR A 54 -1.12 -6.42 -10.62
CA THR A 54 -0.89 -6.40 -9.18
C THR A 54 0.28 -5.51 -8.82
N GLY A 55 0.08 -4.64 -7.83
CA GLY A 55 1.09 -3.68 -7.39
C GLY A 55 1.48 -2.66 -8.47
N HIS A 56 2.78 -2.36 -8.55
CA HIS A 56 3.33 -1.34 -9.47
C HIS A 56 4.37 -1.87 -10.46
N TYR A 57 4.74 -3.15 -10.36
CA TYR A 57 5.81 -3.75 -11.18
C TYR A 57 5.45 -3.89 -12.66
N TRP A 58 4.17 -3.96 -13.00
CA TRP A 58 3.68 -4.17 -14.34
C TRP A 58 3.78 -2.92 -15.24
N PHE A 59 3.81 -1.71 -14.64
CA PHE A 59 3.84 -0.46 -15.42
C PHE A 59 5.04 -0.36 -16.33
N CYS A 60 6.25 -0.62 -15.80
CA CYS A 60 7.48 -0.48 -16.56
C CYS A 60 7.51 -1.43 -17.77
N ILE A 61 7.16 -2.71 -17.56
CA ILE A 61 7.13 -3.69 -18.64
C ILE A 61 6.02 -3.39 -19.65
N ALA A 62 4.83 -2.98 -19.20
CA ALA A 62 3.73 -2.65 -20.11
C ALA A 62 4.09 -1.46 -21.00
N CYS A 63 4.58 -0.35 -20.43
CA CYS A 63 5.01 0.82 -21.20
C CYS A 63 6.12 0.46 -22.20
N TRP A 64 7.11 -0.30 -21.75
CA TRP A 64 8.23 -0.67 -22.59
C TRP A 64 7.80 -1.59 -23.74
N MET A 65 6.98 -2.60 -23.48
CA MET A 65 6.48 -3.52 -24.52
C MET A 65 5.59 -2.80 -25.55
N ILE A 66 4.70 -1.93 -25.09
CA ILE A 66 3.84 -1.12 -25.99
C ILE A 66 4.73 -0.22 -26.90
N SER A 67 5.73 0.45 -26.36
CA SER A 67 6.62 1.31 -27.12
C SER A 67 7.50 0.53 -28.14
N HIS A 68 7.60 -0.81 -27.98
CA HIS A 68 8.33 -1.71 -28.87
C HIS A 68 7.42 -2.57 -29.74
N GLY A 69 6.15 -2.17 -29.90
CA GLY A 69 5.20 -2.78 -30.83
C GLY A 69 4.56 -4.08 -30.39
N ILE A 70 4.61 -4.41 -29.10
CA ILE A 70 3.89 -5.56 -28.52
C ILE A 70 2.57 -5.07 -27.92
N SER A 71 1.46 -5.65 -28.36
CA SER A 71 0.15 -5.38 -27.74
C SER A 71 0.10 -5.92 -26.31
N VAL A 72 -0.28 -5.06 -25.35
CA VAL A 72 -0.38 -5.45 -23.94
C VAL A 72 -1.83 -5.37 -23.49
N VAL A 73 -2.27 -6.39 -22.78
CA VAL A 73 -3.61 -6.48 -22.17
C VAL A 73 -3.49 -6.87 -20.70
N GLN A 74 -4.49 -6.52 -19.92
CA GLN A 74 -4.55 -6.87 -18.50
C GLN A 74 -5.68 -7.84 -18.20
N VAL A 75 -5.45 -8.78 -17.30
CA VAL A 75 -6.45 -9.70 -16.78
C VAL A 75 -6.82 -9.36 -15.35
N ASN A 76 -8.07 -9.64 -14.99
CA ASN A 76 -8.54 -9.39 -13.63
C ASN A 76 -7.85 -10.35 -12.65
N PRO A 77 -7.16 -9.87 -11.58
CA PRO A 77 -6.52 -10.72 -10.57
C PRO A 77 -7.46 -11.75 -9.92
N TYR A 78 -8.72 -11.38 -9.74
CA TYR A 78 -9.72 -12.30 -9.22
C TYR A 78 -10.00 -13.46 -10.18
N ALA A 79 -10.11 -13.20 -11.48
CA ALA A 79 -10.27 -14.22 -12.50
C ALA A 79 -9.04 -15.15 -12.58
N VAL A 80 -7.82 -14.59 -12.47
CA VAL A 80 -6.57 -15.37 -12.41
C VAL A 80 -6.60 -16.33 -11.21
N LYS A 81 -7.00 -15.84 -10.04
CA LYS A 81 -7.11 -16.66 -8.83
C LYS A 81 -8.13 -17.81 -9.03
N GLN A 82 -9.33 -17.52 -9.54
CA GLN A 82 -10.33 -18.54 -9.80
C GLN A 82 -9.85 -19.60 -10.83
N THR A 83 -9.23 -19.16 -11.92
CA THR A 83 -8.71 -20.09 -12.95
C THR A 83 -7.63 -21.00 -12.36
N LYS A 84 -6.75 -20.49 -11.49
CA LYS A 84 -5.77 -21.31 -10.78
C LYS A 84 -6.40 -22.36 -9.88
N GLU A 85 -7.42 -21.99 -9.11
CA GLU A 85 -8.16 -22.91 -8.22
C GLU A 85 -8.86 -24.03 -8.99
N ILE A 86 -9.30 -23.76 -10.23
CA ILE A 86 -9.92 -24.77 -11.10
C ILE A 86 -8.85 -25.69 -11.72
N GLU A 87 -7.72 -25.15 -12.16
CA GLU A 87 -6.68 -25.93 -12.87
C GLU A 87 -5.75 -26.69 -11.92
N ASP A 88 -5.50 -26.18 -10.73
CA ASP A 88 -4.58 -26.79 -9.74
C ASP A 88 -5.18 -26.66 -8.34
N ASN A 89 -5.72 -27.77 -7.83
CA ASN A 89 -6.25 -27.86 -6.45
C ASN A 89 -5.17 -27.77 -5.36
N SER A 90 -3.90 -27.50 -5.72
CA SER A 90 -2.81 -27.32 -4.77
C SER A 90 -2.73 -25.88 -4.26
N GLN A 91 -2.75 -25.70 -2.93
CA GLN A 91 -2.58 -24.40 -2.26
C GLN A 91 -1.15 -23.82 -2.35
N ARG A 92 -0.23 -24.48 -3.06
CA ARG A 92 1.15 -24.00 -3.19
C ARG A 92 1.24 -22.81 -4.12
N LYS A 93 1.64 -21.68 -3.56
CA LYS A 93 1.95 -20.47 -4.30
C LYS A 93 3.28 -20.69 -5.06
N ASP A 94 3.19 -20.82 -6.37
CA ASP A 94 4.35 -20.95 -7.26
C ASP A 94 4.21 -19.96 -8.41
N ASP A 95 5.03 -18.91 -8.39
CA ASP A 95 5.04 -17.85 -9.39
C ASP A 95 5.35 -18.36 -10.82
N ARG A 96 5.89 -19.59 -10.95
CA ARG A 96 6.12 -20.25 -12.25
C ARG A 96 4.86 -20.81 -12.87
N LYS A 97 3.82 -21.07 -12.09
CA LYS A 97 2.52 -21.56 -12.56
C LYS A 97 1.59 -20.44 -13.00
N ASP A 98 1.80 -19.24 -12.48
CA ASP A 98 0.95 -18.07 -12.69
C ASP A 98 0.78 -17.61 -14.15
N PRO A 99 1.78 -17.71 -15.04
CA PRO A 99 1.61 -17.26 -16.43
C PRO A 99 0.60 -18.06 -17.27
N LYS A 100 0.34 -19.32 -16.94
CA LYS A 100 -0.58 -20.15 -17.74
C LYS A 100 -2.04 -19.72 -17.62
N PRO A 101 -2.61 -19.54 -16.42
CA PRO A 101 -3.96 -18.99 -16.25
C PRO A 101 -4.14 -17.62 -16.92
N ILE A 102 -3.13 -16.75 -16.84
CA ILE A 102 -3.15 -15.45 -17.52
C ILE A 102 -3.27 -15.65 -19.04
N ALA A 103 -2.44 -16.51 -19.61
CA ALA A 103 -2.47 -16.79 -21.03
C ALA A 103 -3.82 -17.38 -21.50
N ASN A 104 -4.42 -18.28 -20.72
CA ASN A 104 -5.75 -18.85 -20.99
C ASN A 104 -6.84 -17.77 -20.96
N LEU A 105 -6.84 -16.90 -19.96
CA LEU A 105 -7.79 -15.77 -19.87
C LEU A 105 -7.68 -14.84 -21.09
N VAL A 106 -6.46 -14.54 -21.52
CA VAL A 106 -6.24 -13.72 -22.73
C VAL A 106 -6.75 -14.43 -23.97
N LYS A 107 -6.45 -15.71 -24.15
CA LYS A 107 -6.95 -16.52 -25.28
C LYS A 107 -8.49 -16.53 -25.34
N ASP A 108 -9.14 -16.60 -24.18
CA ASP A 108 -10.61 -16.67 -24.07
C ASP A 108 -11.28 -15.27 -24.15
N GLY A 109 -10.51 -14.21 -24.40
CA GLY A 109 -11.03 -12.85 -24.51
C GLY A 109 -11.35 -12.17 -23.18
N ASN A 110 -11.00 -12.79 -22.06
CA ASN A 110 -11.26 -12.29 -20.71
C ASN A 110 -10.15 -11.30 -20.25
N PHE A 111 -10.02 -10.18 -20.95
CA PHE A 111 -9.02 -9.17 -20.68
C PHE A 111 -9.55 -7.76 -20.91
N GLY A 112 -8.85 -6.77 -20.39
CA GLY A 112 -9.07 -5.35 -20.66
C GLY A 112 -7.81 -4.69 -21.22
N ILE A 113 -7.96 -3.51 -21.81
CA ILE A 113 -6.84 -2.70 -22.26
C ILE A 113 -6.33 -1.92 -21.04
N PRO A 114 -5.02 -1.99 -20.72
CA PRO A 114 -4.47 -1.26 -19.59
C PRO A 114 -4.52 0.24 -19.85
N TYR A 115 -5.07 0.99 -18.90
CA TYR A 115 -4.94 2.43 -18.90
C TYR A 115 -3.64 2.81 -18.19
N ILE A 116 -2.69 3.34 -18.94
CA ILE A 116 -1.43 3.87 -18.43
C ILE A 116 -1.53 5.39 -18.50
N PRO A 117 -1.66 6.08 -17.35
CA PRO A 117 -1.77 7.53 -17.35
C PRO A 117 -0.43 8.16 -17.76
N GLU A 118 -0.50 9.22 -18.55
CA GLU A 118 0.65 10.00 -19.02
C GLU A 118 0.57 11.45 -18.56
N GLY A 119 1.70 12.16 -18.57
CA GLY A 119 1.78 13.58 -18.25
C GLY A 119 1.15 13.92 -16.90
N LEU A 120 0.30 14.94 -16.87
CA LEU A 120 -0.35 15.41 -15.64
C LEU A 120 -1.18 14.32 -14.92
N TYR A 121 -1.83 13.44 -15.67
CA TYR A 121 -2.62 12.35 -15.07
C TYR A 121 -1.74 11.31 -14.34
N ALA A 122 -0.53 11.06 -14.83
CA ALA A 122 0.45 10.20 -14.13
C ALA A 122 0.87 10.83 -12.80
N GLU A 123 1.14 12.14 -12.79
CA GLU A 123 1.50 12.87 -11.58
C GLU A 123 0.35 12.88 -10.56
N ILE A 124 -0.88 13.20 -10.99
CA ILE A 124 -2.06 13.19 -10.11
C ILE A 124 -2.26 11.80 -9.50
N ARG A 125 -2.12 10.73 -10.28
CA ARG A 125 -2.24 9.37 -9.76
C ARG A 125 -1.17 9.06 -8.72
N GLY A 126 0.08 9.45 -8.99
CA GLY A 126 1.20 9.28 -8.05
C GLY A 126 0.96 10.02 -6.74
N LEU A 127 0.57 11.29 -6.82
CA LEU A 127 0.26 12.14 -5.65
C LEU A 127 -0.95 11.62 -4.86
N SER A 128 -2.01 11.15 -5.53
CA SER A 128 -3.17 10.55 -4.87
C SER A 128 -2.79 9.28 -4.12
N SER A 129 -2.00 8.40 -4.73
CA SER A 129 -1.50 7.19 -4.07
C SER A 129 -0.64 7.50 -2.85
N LEU A 130 0.26 8.48 -2.96
CA LEU A 130 1.08 8.93 -1.83
C LEU A 130 0.22 9.51 -0.71
N ARG A 131 -0.77 10.35 -1.05
CA ARG A 131 -1.72 10.90 -0.09
C ARG A 131 -2.45 9.79 0.69
N ASP A 132 -2.93 8.78 -0.02
CA ASP A 132 -3.66 7.67 0.60
C ASP A 132 -2.76 6.86 1.54
N GLN A 133 -1.51 6.58 1.16
CA GLN A 133 -0.52 5.94 2.03
C GLN A 133 -0.24 6.76 3.30
N LEU A 134 -0.09 8.08 3.17
CA LEU A 134 0.11 8.97 4.32
C LEU A 134 -1.12 9.01 5.23
N MET A 135 -2.33 9.00 4.66
CA MET A 135 -3.57 8.95 5.43
C MET A 135 -3.73 7.62 6.19
N GLU A 136 -3.42 6.50 5.56
CA GLU A 136 -3.41 5.19 6.24
C GLU A 136 -2.37 5.15 7.37
N GLY A 137 -1.16 5.62 7.11
CA GLY A 137 -0.11 5.72 8.14
C GLY A 137 -0.54 6.58 9.33
N ARG A 138 -1.20 7.73 9.05
CA ARG A 138 -1.77 8.59 10.10
C ARG A 138 -2.83 7.86 10.92
N ILE A 139 -3.78 7.16 10.28
CA ILE A 139 -4.82 6.39 10.96
C ILE A 139 -4.19 5.31 11.85
N GLN A 140 -3.20 4.59 11.36
CA GLN A 140 -2.49 3.58 12.14
C GLN A 140 -1.78 4.18 13.36
N ALA A 141 -1.10 5.31 13.20
CA ALA A 141 -0.44 6.01 14.30
C ALA A 141 -1.44 6.47 15.38
N VAL A 142 -2.56 7.08 14.95
CA VAL A 142 -3.64 7.51 15.87
C VAL A 142 -4.25 6.31 16.60
N ASN A 143 -4.47 5.19 15.92
CA ASN A 143 -5.00 3.98 16.56
C ASN A 143 -4.03 3.38 17.59
N ARG A 144 -2.71 3.40 17.31
CA ARG A 144 -1.68 2.99 18.28
C ARG A 144 -1.70 3.91 19.52
N LEU A 145 -1.77 5.22 19.31
CA LEU A 145 -1.88 6.20 20.40
C LEU A 145 -3.14 5.96 21.25
N HIS A 146 -4.29 5.77 20.62
CA HIS A 146 -5.54 5.43 21.31
C HIS A 146 -5.42 4.15 22.14
N LYS A 147 -4.75 3.13 21.61
CA LYS A 147 -4.53 1.87 22.33
C LYS A 147 -3.71 2.11 23.62
N GLN A 148 -2.64 2.88 23.54
CA GLN A 148 -1.81 3.21 24.71
C GLN A 148 -2.58 4.07 25.72
N LEU A 149 -3.24 5.11 25.24
CA LEU A 149 -3.99 6.00 26.14
C LEU A 149 -5.15 5.29 26.85
N LYS A 150 -5.82 4.35 26.23
CA LYS A 150 -6.86 3.52 26.89
C LYS A 150 -6.30 2.74 28.10
N VAL A 151 -5.04 2.41 28.09
CA VAL A 151 -4.38 1.67 29.19
C VAL A 151 -3.87 2.60 30.28
N TYR A 152 -3.23 3.69 29.90
CA TYR A 152 -2.50 4.57 30.81
C TYR A 152 -3.24 5.85 31.19
N PHE A 153 -4.21 6.27 30.39
CA PHE A 153 -5.02 7.47 30.60
C PHE A 153 -6.43 7.29 29.98
N PRO A 154 -7.28 6.41 30.51
CA PRO A 154 -8.59 6.09 29.91
C PRO A 154 -9.47 7.32 29.64
N GLU A 155 -9.36 8.35 30.47
CA GLU A 155 -10.14 9.60 30.42
C GLU A 155 -9.63 10.59 29.36
N TYR A 156 -8.64 10.21 28.58
CA TYR A 156 -7.99 11.10 27.59
C TYR A 156 -8.94 11.79 26.61
N LYS A 157 -10.05 11.14 26.25
CA LYS A 157 -11.02 11.71 25.31
C LYS A 157 -11.74 12.92 25.92
N ASP A 158 -12.12 12.80 27.19
CA ASP A 158 -12.80 13.87 27.93
C ASP A 158 -11.81 14.97 28.30
N ALA A 159 -10.57 14.60 28.63
CA ALA A 159 -9.50 15.55 28.95
C ALA A 159 -9.13 16.41 27.73
N PHE A 160 -8.87 15.79 26.57
CA PHE A 160 -8.34 16.48 25.40
C PHE A 160 -9.40 16.81 24.32
N GLY A 161 -10.46 16.01 24.18
CA GLY A 161 -11.43 16.10 23.10
C GLY A 161 -10.85 15.55 21.78
N LYS A 162 -10.26 16.41 20.97
CA LYS A 162 -9.69 15.99 19.67
C LYS A 162 -8.27 15.47 19.82
N MET A 163 -8.05 14.17 19.56
CA MET A 163 -6.78 13.47 19.80
C MET A 163 -5.65 13.86 18.85
N ASP A 164 -5.97 14.16 17.61
CA ASP A 164 -5.01 14.58 16.58
C ASP A 164 -4.89 16.11 16.46
N GLY A 165 -5.41 16.81 17.44
CA GLY A 165 -5.28 18.27 17.52
C GLY A 165 -3.88 18.69 17.97
N ALA A 166 -3.37 19.79 17.42
CA ALA A 166 -2.05 20.32 17.76
C ALA A 166 -1.86 20.53 19.28
N PHE A 167 -2.89 21.03 19.95
CA PHE A 167 -2.87 21.25 21.41
C PHE A 167 -2.69 19.94 22.20
N THR A 168 -3.39 18.88 21.78
CA THR A 168 -3.30 17.55 22.42
C THR A 168 -1.94 16.92 22.17
N LEU A 169 -1.48 16.94 20.93
CA LEU A 169 -0.19 16.37 20.56
C LEU A 169 0.96 17.06 21.27
N GLU A 170 0.92 18.39 21.41
CA GLU A 170 1.96 19.13 22.11
C GLU A 170 2.06 18.72 23.59
N VAL A 171 0.92 18.53 24.27
CA VAL A 171 0.94 18.04 25.66
C VAL A 171 1.45 16.60 25.71
N LEU A 172 0.96 15.69 24.87
CA LEU A 172 1.35 14.28 24.91
C LEU A 172 2.81 14.05 24.54
N MET A 173 3.39 14.87 23.68
CA MET A 173 4.82 14.79 23.34
C MET A 173 5.72 15.16 24.52
N ASN A 174 5.27 16.05 25.41
CA ASN A 174 6.05 16.54 26.56
C ASN A 174 5.64 15.87 27.88
N ALA A 175 4.38 15.47 28.01
CA ALA A 175 3.80 14.87 29.21
C ALA A 175 2.82 13.75 28.80
N PRO A 176 3.33 12.57 28.40
CA PRO A 176 2.51 11.49 27.82
C PRO A 176 1.61 10.77 28.84
N PHE A 177 1.91 10.87 30.14
CA PHE A 177 1.18 10.14 31.19
C PHE A 177 0.54 11.09 32.20
N PRO A 178 -0.53 10.67 32.91
CA PRO A 178 -1.16 11.49 33.95
C PRO A 178 -0.19 12.06 34.96
N ALA A 179 0.78 11.27 35.44
CA ALA A 179 1.80 11.75 36.39
C ALA A 179 2.68 12.85 35.78
N ASP A 180 3.01 12.81 34.51
CA ASP A 180 3.78 13.86 33.83
C ASP A 180 2.92 15.12 33.66
N ILE A 181 1.63 14.98 33.34
CA ILE A 181 0.66 16.07 33.20
C ILE A 181 0.49 16.79 34.55
N ILE A 182 0.33 16.05 35.66
CA ILE A 182 0.21 16.61 37.01
C ILE A 182 1.48 17.39 37.38
N ARG A 183 2.67 16.83 37.11
CA ARG A 183 3.95 17.48 37.35
C ARG A 183 4.12 18.77 36.56
N LEU A 184 3.65 18.79 35.30
CA LEU A 184 3.69 19.95 34.42
C LEU A 184 2.74 21.05 34.90
N GLY A 185 1.57 20.65 35.38
CA GLY A 185 0.53 21.56 35.88
C GLY A 185 -0.09 22.45 34.82
N THR A 186 -1.08 23.22 35.22
CA THR A 186 -1.84 24.10 34.30
C THR A 186 -0.95 25.13 33.62
N GLU A 187 -0.05 25.77 34.37
CA GLU A 187 0.87 26.81 33.86
C GLU A 187 1.87 26.20 32.87
N GLY A 188 2.44 25.03 33.16
CA GLY A 188 3.36 24.35 32.27
C GLY A 188 2.71 23.96 30.95
N ILE A 189 1.45 23.49 30.94
CA ILE A 189 0.69 23.21 29.73
C ILE A 189 0.52 24.48 28.89
N LYS A 190 0.16 25.59 29.49
CA LYS A 190 0.02 26.89 28.81
C LYS A 190 1.33 27.36 28.19
N GLU A 191 2.45 27.20 28.92
CA GLU A 191 3.78 27.52 28.40
C GLU A 191 4.14 26.66 27.16
N LEU A 192 3.86 25.36 27.21
CA LEU A 192 4.04 24.48 26.02
C LEU A 192 3.27 24.99 24.80
N TRP A 193 1.99 25.29 24.96
CA TRP A 193 1.19 25.83 23.89
C TRP A 193 1.68 27.18 23.39
N HIS A 194 2.14 28.05 24.29
CA HIS A 194 2.71 29.34 23.92
C HIS A 194 4.02 29.19 23.13
N LYS A 195 4.93 28.32 23.59
CA LYS A 195 6.20 28.00 22.89
C LYS A 195 5.95 27.41 21.50
N ALA A 196 4.95 26.55 21.38
CA ALA A 196 4.49 25.98 20.10
C ALA A 196 3.68 26.97 19.23
N LYS A 197 3.54 28.25 19.65
CA LYS A 197 2.76 29.30 18.97
C LYS A 197 1.30 28.92 18.69
N LEU A 198 0.73 28.06 19.53
CA LEU A 198 -0.66 27.64 19.44
C LEU A 198 -1.55 28.70 20.11
N ARG A 199 -2.43 29.34 19.34
CA ARG A 199 -3.33 30.39 19.82
C ARG A 199 -4.74 29.81 20.07
N GLY A 200 -5.45 30.33 21.09
CA GLY A 200 -6.84 29.99 21.39
C GLY A 200 -7.04 28.84 22.40
N ALA A 201 -5.97 28.28 22.96
CA ALA A 201 -6.07 27.37 24.10
C ALA A 201 -6.29 28.18 25.38
N GLY A 202 -7.50 28.15 25.91
CA GLY A 202 -7.84 28.85 27.14
C GLY A 202 -7.38 28.10 28.40
N TYR A 203 -7.21 28.87 29.51
CA TYR A 203 -6.88 28.35 30.84
C TYR A 203 -7.77 27.17 31.27
N ARG A 204 -9.08 27.24 30.99
CA ARG A 204 -10.06 26.17 31.26
C ARG A 204 -9.72 24.83 30.62
N ASN A 205 -9.10 24.81 29.47
CA ASN A 205 -8.68 23.57 28.83
C ASN A 205 -7.48 22.94 29.54
N ALA A 206 -6.51 23.74 29.98
CA ALA A 206 -5.37 23.25 30.72
C ALA A 206 -5.78 22.72 32.12
N GLU A 207 -6.65 23.45 32.84
CA GLU A 207 -7.23 22.98 34.10
C GLU A 207 -7.99 21.67 33.95
N ARG A 208 -8.81 21.56 32.90
CA ARG A 208 -9.55 20.33 32.61
C ARG A 208 -8.60 19.13 32.41
N ILE A 209 -7.54 19.29 31.63
CA ILE A 209 -6.57 18.22 31.37
C ILE A 209 -5.90 17.78 32.70
N VAL A 210 -5.48 18.70 33.53
CA VAL A 210 -4.86 18.40 34.84
C VAL A 210 -5.86 17.70 35.75
N SER A 211 -7.08 18.20 35.87
CA SER A 211 -8.14 17.58 36.70
C SER A 211 -8.46 16.13 36.30
N TYR A 212 -8.52 15.84 34.99
CA TYR A 212 -8.68 14.46 34.55
C TYR A 212 -7.44 13.60 34.84
N ALA A 213 -6.25 14.16 34.73
CA ALA A 213 -5.01 13.45 35.06
C ALA A 213 -4.93 13.09 36.57
N GLU A 214 -5.33 13.98 37.45
CA GLU A 214 -5.38 13.76 38.89
C GLU A 214 -6.34 12.63 39.28
N ASN A 215 -7.45 12.52 38.58
CA ASN A 215 -8.50 11.51 38.81
C ASN A 215 -8.40 10.28 37.92
N SER A 216 -7.30 10.10 37.19
CA SER A 216 -7.14 9.00 36.24
C SER A 216 -7.01 7.65 36.92
N VAL A 217 -7.76 6.67 36.39
CA VAL A 217 -7.70 5.24 36.79
C VAL A 217 -6.70 4.45 35.94
N GLY A 218 -5.93 5.09 35.06
CA GLY A 218 -4.94 4.45 34.20
C GLY A 218 -3.84 3.70 34.98
N LEU A 219 -3.23 2.71 34.33
CA LEU A 219 -2.12 1.97 34.91
C LEU A 219 -0.93 2.90 35.20
N LYS A 220 -0.29 2.69 36.36
CA LYS A 220 0.86 3.50 36.81
C LYS A 220 2.22 2.83 36.50
N ASP A 221 2.19 1.56 36.11
CA ASP A 221 3.39 0.76 35.81
C ASP A 221 3.49 0.44 34.32
N GLY A 222 4.68 0.09 33.85
CA GLY A 222 4.91 -0.28 32.45
C GLY A 222 5.18 0.90 31.49
N TYR A 223 5.34 2.10 32.00
CA TYR A 223 5.55 3.32 31.19
C TYR A 223 6.76 3.27 30.27
N LYS A 224 7.82 2.53 30.64
CA LYS A 224 9.03 2.42 29.81
C LYS A 224 8.80 1.76 28.45
N ALA A 225 7.83 0.87 28.38
CA ALA A 225 7.46 0.18 27.14
C ALA A 225 6.45 0.98 26.28
N ALA A 226 5.83 2.02 26.87
CA ALA A 226 4.80 2.84 26.21
C ALA A 226 5.34 4.20 25.71
N LYS A 227 6.56 4.59 26.14
CA LYS A 227 7.30 5.75 25.62
C LYS A 227 7.96 5.42 24.28
#